data_50d2eac2dc2889e5f66fde8bd74c2d90
#
_entry.id   50d2eac2dc2889e5f66fde8bd74c2d90
#
_cell.length_a   1.000
_cell.length_b   1.000
_cell.length_c   1.000
_cell.angle_alpha   90.00
_cell.angle_beta   90.00
_cell.angle_gamma   90.00
#
_symmetry.space_group_name_H-M   'P 1'
#
loop_
_entity.id
_entity.type
_entity.pdbx_description
1 polymer ?
#
loop_
_entity_poly.entity_id
_entity_poly.type
_entity_poly.pdbx_seq_one_letter_code
_entity_poly.pdbx_strand_id
1 'polypeptide(L)'
;MGRSTRNLYEPIARTSFDEDEEIELARDDSIDGYPTRSRVSRVDRLIATLSQTSRAVKWRIRRRYFTATFTVRRIVFLLFCILSGLIIITFVLFPSYTHLPPHYRALQSAVQGSTSSGRGNIHNSTVFIAVSLYDKTGALAGGAWGQSLLDLIDMIGPDRVFLSIYENDSDASGEQALWALSDRVPCNKSIVYDKHFDFTGFPTVTLPDGSSHVRRVAFLAEVRNRALRPLDDLNHRFDRLLFLNDVYFDPLDALQLLFSTHTRDGRPDYRAACAVDFINPFKFYDTFASRDLEGYGMGLPFFPWFTTAGKAQSRSDVLQETDAVRVRSCWGGMVAFDAGFFQSGTPTAADTDQPTYYRGRRVPVQFRSEEDLFWESSECCLIHADIQSWPSSSSMDAQNVGGEDEEDSGIYMNPFIRVAYHPRSFSWLRITRRVERLYSVAHWLSSTAFGFPFYNPRRAEIPGEEVQETVWVEDESSEGGSFSEVTRVANYDGYCGRWDLQVLSRREETGEGGWVSVPVPNLPS
;
A
#
# COMPACT_ATOMS: atom_id res chain seq x y z
N MET A 1 6.25 -34.35 6.77
CA MET A 1 4.87 -33.92 7.09
C MET A 1 4.67 -32.55 6.47
N GLY A 2 4.19 -32.52 5.24
CA GLY A 2 4.06 -31.29 4.46
C GLY A 2 2.87 -30.44 4.92
N ARG A 3 3.12 -29.22 5.33
CA ARG A 3 2.10 -28.18 5.45
C ARG A 3 2.04 -27.40 4.14
N SER A 4 1.00 -27.65 3.37
CA SER A 4 0.62 -26.85 2.22
C SER A 4 0.27 -25.44 2.70
N THR A 5 1.07 -24.46 2.33
CA THR A 5 0.74 -23.03 2.49
C THR A 5 -0.24 -22.64 1.38
N ARG A 6 -1.53 -22.58 1.71
CA ARG A 6 -2.55 -21.99 0.81
C ARG A 6 -2.30 -20.49 0.65
N ASN A 7 -2.12 -20.06 -0.57
CA ASN A 7 -2.14 -18.65 -0.96
C ASN A 7 -3.45 -17.98 -0.54
N LEU A 8 -3.37 -16.97 0.32
CA LEU A 8 -4.49 -16.20 0.88
C LEU A 8 -4.87 -14.97 0.05
N TYR A 9 -4.60 -14.97 -1.24
CA TYR A 9 -4.97 -13.88 -2.14
C TYR A 9 -5.74 -14.44 -3.35
N GLU A 10 -7.04 -14.75 -3.15
CA GLU A 10 -7.98 -14.83 -4.27
C GLU A 10 -8.68 -13.47 -4.42
N PRO A 11 -8.81 -12.94 -5.63
CA PRO A 11 -9.65 -11.79 -5.89
C PRO A 11 -11.12 -12.20 -5.74
N ILE A 12 -11.85 -11.49 -4.88
CA ILE A 12 -13.28 -11.70 -4.66
C ILE A 12 -14.03 -11.30 -5.93
N ALA A 13 -14.55 -12.29 -6.63
CA ALA A 13 -15.51 -12.10 -7.71
C ALA A 13 -16.80 -11.48 -7.13
N ARG A 14 -17.34 -10.46 -7.80
CA ARG A 14 -18.66 -9.89 -7.51
C ARG A 14 -19.73 -10.92 -7.82
N THR A 15 -20.48 -11.35 -6.81
CA THR A 15 -21.81 -11.94 -7.01
C THR A 15 -22.85 -10.91 -6.61
N SER A 16 -23.68 -10.60 -7.58
CA SER A 16 -24.94 -9.86 -7.41
C SER A 16 -25.89 -10.69 -6.56
N PHE A 17 -26.44 -10.06 -5.53
CA PHE A 17 -27.63 -10.57 -4.86
C PHE A 17 -28.84 -9.93 -5.52
N ASP A 18 -29.67 -10.77 -6.09
CA ASP A 18 -31.07 -10.47 -6.38
C ASP A 18 -31.93 -11.66 -5.97
N GLU A 19 -33.09 -11.27 -5.52
CA GLU A 19 -34.36 -11.99 -5.45
C GLU A 19 -34.76 -12.72 -4.17
N ASP A 20 -35.80 -12.14 -3.65
CA ASP A 20 -36.72 -12.56 -2.61
C ASP A 20 -37.45 -13.87 -3.00
N GLU A 21 -37.52 -14.83 -2.10
CA GLU A 21 -38.53 -15.88 -2.10
C GLU A 21 -39.40 -15.77 -0.84
N GLU A 22 -40.62 -15.31 -1.04
CA GLU A 22 -41.71 -15.43 -0.08
C GLU A 22 -42.15 -16.89 0.05
N ILE A 23 -42.11 -17.43 1.27
CA ILE A 23 -42.73 -18.73 1.56
C ILE A 23 -44.10 -18.48 2.18
N GLU A 24 -45.11 -18.79 1.41
CA GLU A 24 -46.53 -18.86 1.78
C GLU A 24 -46.80 -20.02 2.75
N LEU A 25 -47.33 -19.73 3.93
CA LEU A 25 -47.85 -20.73 4.87
C LEU A 25 -49.32 -20.98 4.58
N ALA A 26 -49.60 -22.14 4.05
CA ALA A 26 -50.95 -22.64 3.90
C ALA A 26 -51.56 -23.04 5.25
N ARG A 27 -52.69 -22.44 5.56
CA ARG A 27 -53.61 -22.87 6.61
C ARG A 27 -54.41 -24.07 6.09
N ASP A 28 -54.60 -25.09 6.92
CA ASP A 28 -55.67 -26.06 6.75
C ASP A 28 -56.48 -26.18 8.04
N ASP A 29 -57.75 -25.94 7.89
CA ASP A 29 -58.79 -25.97 8.94
C ASP A 29 -59.62 -27.26 8.82
N SER A 30 -60.19 -27.63 9.97
CA SER A 30 -61.33 -28.52 10.18
C SER A 30 -61.03 -29.99 10.44
N ILE A 31 -61.69 -30.69 11.34
CA ILE A 31 -63.09 -30.92 11.61
C ILE A 31 -63.30 -31.68 12.96
N ASP A 32 -64.41 -31.45 13.55
CA ASP A 32 -65.01 -32.00 14.77
C ASP A 32 -65.13 -33.53 14.89
N GLY A 33 -65.18 -34.00 16.18
CA GLY A 33 -65.63 -35.37 16.49
C GLY A 33 -65.75 -35.63 18.00
N TYR A 34 -66.97 -35.83 18.49
CA TYR A 34 -67.40 -36.02 19.87
C TYR A 34 -66.95 -37.33 20.54
N PRO A 35 -67.07 -37.48 21.89
CA PRO A 35 -66.31 -38.45 22.66
C PRO A 35 -67.05 -39.75 22.98
N THR A 36 -66.37 -40.87 22.93
CA THR A 36 -66.83 -42.11 23.55
C THR A 36 -65.93 -42.48 24.74
N ARG A 37 -66.60 -42.72 25.86
CA ARG A 37 -66.05 -43.08 27.15
C ARG A 37 -65.64 -44.56 27.16
N SER A 38 -64.35 -44.87 27.17
CA SER A 38 -63.90 -46.26 27.35
C SER A 38 -62.96 -46.38 28.58
N ARG A 39 -63.08 -47.53 29.24
CA ARG A 39 -62.40 -47.90 30.50
C ARG A 39 -60.87 -47.86 30.34
N VAL A 40 -60.23 -47.05 31.19
CA VAL A 40 -58.77 -46.93 31.22
C VAL A 40 -58.13 -48.20 31.75
N SER A 41 -57.40 -48.90 30.92
CA SER A 41 -56.63 -50.10 31.24
C SER A 41 -55.34 -49.75 32.02
N ARG A 42 -54.72 -50.76 32.68
CA ARG A 42 -53.42 -50.56 33.39
C ARG A 42 -52.32 -50.09 32.42
N VAL A 43 -52.43 -50.40 31.16
CA VAL A 43 -51.53 -49.99 30.10
C VAL A 43 -51.65 -48.49 29.84
N ASP A 44 -52.87 -47.92 29.88
CA ASP A 44 -53.11 -46.49 29.69
C ASP A 44 -52.48 -45.65 30.82
N ARG A 45 -52.44 -46.20 32.05
CA ARG A 45 -51.76 -45.53 33.19
C ARG A 45 -50.24 -45.52 33.01
N LEU A 46 -49.64 -46.60 32.49
CA LEU A 46 -48.25 -46.68 32.17
C LEU A 46 -47.85 -45.71 31.06
N ILE A 47 -48.69 -45.67 30.00
CA ILE A 47 -48.50 -44.70 28.89
C ILE A 47 -48.66 -43.28 29.38
N ALA A 48 -49.62 -43.00 30.26
CA ALA A 48 -49.77 -41.65 30.85
C ALA A 48 -48.60 -41.24 31.70
N THR A 49 -48.00 -42.17 32.51
CA THR A 49 -46.80 -41.91 33.32
C THR A 49 -45.56 -41.73 32.43
N LEU A 50 -45.39 -42.52 31.38
CA LEU A 50 -44.31 -42.34 30.40
C LEU A 50 -44.49 -41.03 29.63
N SER A 51 -45.70 -40.64 29.32
CA SER A 51 -45.99 -39.37 28.65
C SER A 51 -45.75 -38.15 29.56
N GLN A 52 -46.05 -38.27 30.87
CA GLN A 52 -45.74 -37.23 31.85
C GLN A 52 -44.26 -37.08 32.12
N THR A 53 -43.48 -38.21 32.19
CA THR A 53 -42.03 -38.15 32.30
C THR A 53 -41.39 -37.56 31.06
N SER A 54 -41.89 -37.94 29.87
CA SER A 54 -41.40 -37.36 28.62
C SER A 54 -41.72 -35.86 28.48
N ARG A 55 -42.90 -35.43 28.94
CA ARG A 55 -43.25 -33.98 29.01
C ARG A 55 -42.38 -33.22 30.01
N ALA A 56 -42.10 -33.77 31.17
CA ALA A 56 -41.22 -33.19 32.15
C ALA A 56 -39.77 -33.07 31.68
N VAL A 57 -39.27 -34.10 30.96
CA VAL A 57 -37.95 -34.07 30.33
C VAL A 57 -37.90 -33.03 29.20
N LYS A 58 -38.90 -33.03 28.28
CA LYS A 58 -39.02 -32.03 27.23
C LYS A 58 -39.12 -30.60 27.81
N TRP A 59 -39.88 -30.41 28.88
CA TRP A 59 -39.99 -29.09 29.56
C TRP A 59 -38.65 -28.67 30.19
N ARG A 60 -37.90 -29.59 30.86
CA ARG A 60 -36.55 -29.30 31.40
C ARG A 60 -35.53 -28.97 30.32
N ILE A 61 -35.57 -29.67 29.22
CA ILE A 61 -34.73 -29.42 28.05
C ILE A 61 -35.07 -28.05 27.47
N ARG A 62 -36.36 -27.77 27.22
CA ARG A 62 -36.84 -26.49 26.68
C ARG A 62 -36.53 -25.32 27.61
N ARG A 63 -36.61 -25.52 28.91
CA ARG A 63 -36.25 -24.49 29.92
C ARG A 63 -34.74 -24.23 29.94
N ARG A 64 -33.91 -25.29 29.82
CA ARG A 64 -32.44 -25.16 29.71
C ARG A 64 -32.06 -24.44 28.41
N TYR A 65 -32.67 -24.77 27.29
CA TYR A 65 -32.46 -24.06 26.04
C TYR A 65 -32.89 -22.59 26.13
N PHE A 66 -34.03 -22.33 26.74
CA PHE A 66 -34.52 -20.96 26.91
C PHE A 66 -33.63 -20.13 27.85
N THR A 67 -33.17 -20.69 28.97
CA THR A 67 -32.20 -20.02 29.84
C THR A 67 -30.86 -19.84 29.20
N ALA A 68 -30.36 -20.85 28.47
CA ALA A 68 -29.10 -20.75 27.72
C ALA A 68 -29.17 -19.66 26.64
N THR A 69 -30.23 -19.62 25.83
CA THR A 69 -30.41 -18.59 24.80
C THR A 69 -30.55 -17.19 25.38
N PHE A 70 -31.23 -17.06 26.53
CA PHE A 70 -31.36 -15.79 27.22
C PHE A 70 -30.02 -15.32 27.81
N THR A 71 -29.23 -16.23 28.38
CA THR A 71 -27.88 -15.93 28.87
C THR A 71 -26.95 -15.53 27.73
N VAL A 72 -26.97 -16.28 26.62
CA VAL A 72 -26.18 -15.93 25.42
C VAL A 72 -26.56 -14.54 24.88
N ARG A 73 -27.86 -14.25 24.77
CA ARG A 73 -28.33 -12.92 24.34
C ARG A 73 -27.86 -11.80 25.28
N ARG A 74 -27.86 -12.02 26.59
CA ARG A 74 -27.32 -11.06 27.57
C ARG A 74 -25.81 -10.86 27.40
N ILE A 75 -25.06 -11.94 27.24
CA ILE A 75 -23.59 -11.87 27.00
C ILE A 75 -23.31 -11.10 25.71
N VAL A 76 -23.99 -11.43 24.62
CA VAL A 76 -23.86 -10.73 23.34
C VAL A 76 -24.20 -9.23 23.48
N PHE A 77 -25.29 -8.92 24.19
CA PHE A 77 -25.66 -7.53 24.44
C PHE A 77 -24.61 -6.78 25.28
N LEU A 78 -24.08 -7.39 26.34
CA LEU A 78 -23.03 -6.81 27.16
C LEU A 78 -21.75 -6.59 26.35
N LEU A 79 -21.34 -7.58 25.56
CA LEU A 79 -20.18 -7.45 24.65
C LEU A 79 -20.39 -6.32 23.64
N PHE A 80 -21.60 -6.21 23.07
CA PHE A 80 -21.95 -5.10 22.18
C PHE A 80 -21.85 -3.74 22.89
N CYS A 81 -22.38 -3.62 24.12
CA CYS A 81 -22.28 -2.38 24.90
C CYS A 81 -20.82 -2.03 25.23
N ILE A 82 -20.01 -3.01 25.64
CA ILE A 82 -18.59 -2.82 25.92
C ILE A 82 -17.85 -2.37 24.65
N LEU A 83 -18.05 -3.06 23.53
CA LEU A 83 -17.41 -2.72 22.25
C LEU A 83 -17.84 -1.31 21.80
N SER A 84 -19.14 -1.00 21.86
CA SER A 84 -19.65 0.33 21.52
C SER A 84 -19.05 1.41 22.43
N GLY A 85 -18.96 1.14 23.72
CA GLY A 85 -18.32 2.04 24.69
C GLY A 85 -16.84 2.27 24.36
N LEU A 86 -16.08 1.21 24.04
CA LEU A 86 -14.69 1.32 23.64
C LEU A 86 -14.53 2.13 22.35
N ILE A 87 -15.39 1.92 21.35
CA ILE A 87 -15.39 2.68 20.11
C ILE A 87 -15.62 4.17 20.39
N ILE A 88 -16.64 4.51 21.19
CA ILE A 88 -16.98 5.90 21.53
C ILE A 88 -15.84 6.56 22.31
N ILE A 89 -15.29 5.88 23.31
CA ILE A 89 -14.18 6.37 24.12
C ILE A 89 -12.96 6.63 23.24
N THR A 90 -12.60 5.66 22.38
CA THR A 90 -11.45 5.82 21.46
C THR A 90 -11.68 6.95 20.48
N PHE A 91 -12.86 7.04 19.87
CA PHE A 91 -13.24 8.09 18.93
C PHE A 91 -13.11 9.50 19.51
N VAL A 92 -13.45 9.68 20.78
CA VAL A 92 -13.50 11.01 21.43
C VAL A 92 -12.18 11.34 22.13
N LEU A 93 -11.61 10.38 22.89
CA LEU A 93 -10.50 10.65 23.79
C LEU A 93 -9.14 10.22 23.23
N PHE A 94 -9.10 9.26 22.31
CA PHE A 94 -7.87 8.69 21.79
C PHE A 94 -7.85 8.58 20.26
N PRO A 95 -8.26 9.63 19.51
CA PRO A 95 -8.14 9.61 18.06
C PRO A 95 -6.67 9.60 17.66
N SER A 96 -6.29 8.93 16.56
CA SER A 96 -4.92 8.99 16.05
C SER A 96 -4.79 9.93 14.85
N TYR A 97 -3.64 10.60 14.75
CA TYR A 97 -3.27 11.49 13.65
C TYR A 97 -4.31 12.58 13.33
N THR A 98 -5.01 13.07 14.34
CA THR A 98 -6.03 14.13 14.21
C THR A 98 -5.54 15.50 14.68
N HIS A 99 -4.48 15.53 15.48
CA HIS A 99 -3.88 16.76 15.97
C HIS A 99 -2.63 17.07 15.17
N LEU A 100 -2.78 17.95 14.17
CA LEU A 100 -1.69 18.32 13.28
C LEU A 100 -0.47 18.88 14.06
N PRO A 101 0.74 18.52 13.64
CA PRO A 101 1.97 19.06 14.21
C PRO A 101 1.98 20.60 14.20
N PRO A 102 2.55 21.26 15.23
CA PRO A 102 2.57 22.73 15.30
C PRO A 102 3.22 23.40 14.09
N HIS A 103 4.25 22.81 13.51
CA HIS A 103 4.97 23.34 12.35
C HIS A 103 4.14 23.33 11.05
N TYR A 104 3.05 22.52 10.96
CA TYR A 104 2.13 22.55 9.81
C TYR A 104 1.29 23.84 9.77
N ARG A 105 1.15 24.54 10.90
CA ARG A 105 0.28 25.72 11.00
C ARG A 105 0.73 26.87 10.11
N ALA A 106 2.03 27.04 9.91
CA ALA A 106 2.57 28.11 9.08
C ALA A 106 2.06 28.00 7.64
N LEU A 107 2.22 26.82 7.03
CA LEU A 107 1.74 26.52 5.68
C LEU A 107 0.21 26.60 5.59
N GLN A 108 -0.49 26.00 6.55
CA GLN A 108 -1.95 26.02 6.61
C GLN A 108 -2.49 27.47 6.69
N SER A 109 -1.89 28.30 7.53
CA SER A 109 -2.27 29.72 7.66
C SER A 109 -1.99 30.51 6.38
N ALA A 110 -0.88 30.25 5.70
CA ALA A 110 -0.54 30.90 4.43
C ALA A 110 -1.57 30.53 3.34
N VAL A 111 -1.94 29.24 3.23
CA VAL A 111 -2.93 28.77 2.25
C VAL A 111 -4.33 29.31 2.54
N GLN A 112 -4.75 29.35 3.83
CA GLN A 112 -6.06 29.84 4.22
C GLN A 112 -6.20 31.37 4.22
N GLY A 113 -5.09 32.07 4.47
CA GLY A 113 -5.05 33.54 4.55
C GLY A 113 -4.97 34.26 3.20
N SER A 114 -4.79 33.56 2.09
CA SER A 114 -4.62 34.13 0.76
C SER A 114 -5.31 33.28 -0.31
N THR A 115 -5.73 33.96 -1.38
CA THR A 115 -6.22 33.32 -2.61
C THR A 115 -5.23 33.49 -3.77
N SER A 116 -4.06 34.10 -3.52
CA SER A 116 -3.06 34.31 -4.55
C SER A 116 -2.41 32.98 -4.97
N SER A 117 -2.04 32.88 -6.22
CA SER A 117 -1.25 31.76 -6.74
C SER A 117 0.12 31.73 -6.05
N GLY A 118 0.63 30.54 -5.75
CA GLY A 118 1.90 30.36 -5.03
C GLY A 118 1.83 30.50 -3.50
N ARG A 119 0.64 30.69 -2.91
CA ARG A 119 0.44 30.91 -1.46
C ARG A 119 0.94 29.76 -0.57
N GLY A 120 1.03 28.54 -1.12
CA GLY A 120 1.51 27.36 -0.39
C GLY A 120 3.01 27.12 -0.50
N ASN A 121 3.71 27.83 -1.37
CA ASN A 121 5.14 27.65 -1.59
C ASN A 121 5.98 28.63 -0.75
N ILE A 122 5.97 28.39 0.55
CA ILE A 122 6.61 29.30 1.53
C ILE A 122 8.15 29.39 1.37
N HIS A 123 8.76 28.44 0.66
CA HIS A 123 10.19 28.39 0.42
C HIS A 123 10.59 28.84 -0.99
N ASN A 124 9.61 29.21 -1.82
CA ASN A 124 9.81 29.53 -3.24
C ASN A 124 10.56 28.44 -4.01
N SER A 125 10.31 27.18 -3.64
CA SER A 125 10.94 26.00 -4.22
C SER A 125 10.38 25.69 -5.60
N THR A 126 11.21 25.12 -6.46
CA THR A 126 10.81 24.57 -7.76
C THR A 126 10.43 23.10 -7.60
N VAL A 127 9.30 22.71 -8.16
CA VAL A 127 8.72 21.37 -7.99
C VAL A 127 8.49 20.72 -9.34
N PHE A 128 9.03 19.52 -9.53
CA PHE A 128 8.67 18.63 -10.63
C PHE A 128 7.60 17.66 -10.16
N ILE A 129 6.43 17.65 -10.81
CA ILE A 129 5.36 16.70 -10.52
C ILE A 129 5.39 15.63 -11.61
N ALA A 130 5.69 14.38 -11.24
CA ALA A 130 5.67 13.22 -12.12
C ALA A 130 4.43 12.38 -11.85
N VAL A 131 3.76 11.96 -12.92
CA VAL A 131 2.56 11.12 -12.86
C VAL A 131 2.69 9.97 -13.85
N SER A 132 2.55 8.74 -13.39
CA SER A 132 2.29 7.58 -14.22
C SER A 132 0.81 7.22 -14.05
N LEU A 133 0.01 7.41 -15.10
CA LEU A 133 -1.45 7.35 -15.04
C LEU A 133 -2.02 6.20 -15.89
N TYR A 134 -3.04 5.53 -15.36
CA TYR A 134 -3.96 4.69 -16.10
C TYR A 134 -5.39 5.08 -15.75
N ASP A 135 -6.05 5.79 -16.64
CA ASP A 135 -7.42 6.30 -16.44
C ASP A 135 -8.36 5.85 -17.56
N LYS A 136 -8.69 4.58 -17.58
CA LYS A 136 -9.48 3.94 -18.64
C LYS A 136 -10.72 4.75 -19.06
N THR A 137 -11.40 5.35 -18.09
CA THR A 137 -12.67 6.05 -18.31
C THR A 137 -12.58 7.57 -18.35
N GLY A 138 -11.43 8.14 -18.02
CA GLY A 138 -11.25 9.59 -17.86
C GLY A 138 -11.82 10.14 -16.55
N ALA A 139 -12.19 9.26 -15.61
CA ALA A 139 -12.80 9.67 -14.35
C ALA A 139 -11.82 10.36 -13.39
N LEU A 140 -10.53 10.08 -13.51
CA LEU A 140 -9.49 10.73 -12.73
C LEU A 140 -9.16 12.10 -13.33
N ALA A 141 -8.67 12.15 -14.55
CA ALA A 141 -8.25 13.38 -15.22
C ALA A 141 -9.40 14.38 -15.37
N GLY A 142 -10.59 13.92 -15.72
CA GLY A 142 -11.80 14.75 -15.83
C GLY A 142 -12.51 15.04 -14.50
N GLY A 143 -12.10 14.39 -13.40
CA GLY A 143 -12.78 14.41 -12.11
C GLY A 143 -12.04 15.14 -10.99
N ALA A 144 -12.30 14.68 -9.76
CA ALA A 144 -11.75 15.30 -8.55
C ALA A 144 -10.21 15.20 -8.46
N TRP A 145 -9.61 14.13 -9.00
CA TRP A 145 -8.16 14.00 -9.04
C TRP A 145 -7.52 15.11 -9.89
N GLY A 146 -8.00 15.29 -11.12
CA GLY A 146 -7.51 16.36 -12.00
C GLY A 146 -7.72 17.76 -11.41
N GLN A 147 -8.86 17.99 -10.72
CA GLN A 147 -9.08 19.25 -10.02
C GLN A 147 -8.12 19.45 -8.86
N SER A 148 -7.88 18.42 -8.03
CA SER A 148 -6.88 18.50 -6.93
C SER A 148 -5.47 18.78 -7.45
N LEU A 149 -5.09 18.23 -8.62
CA LEU A 149 -3.82 18.51 -9.25
C LEU A 149 -3.70 19.98 -9.69
N LEU A 150 -4.73 20.54 -10.29
CA LEU A 150 -4.77 21.96 -10.69
C LEU A 150 -4.71 22.89 -9.46
N ASP A 151 -5.44 22.56 -8.40
CA ASP A 151 -5.42 23.32 -7.15
C ASP A 151 -4.04 23.26 -6.49
N LEU A 152 -3.36 22.10 -6.53
CA LEU A 152 -1.99 21.95 -6.04
C LEU A 152 -1.02 22.83 -6.85
N ILE A 153 -1.10 22.82 -8.18
CA ILE A 153 -0.27 23.66 -9.05
C ILE A 153 -0.49 25.15 -8.73
N ASP A 154 -1.74 25.58 -8.55
CA ASP A 154 -2.04 26.95 -8.17
C ASP A 154 -1.45 27.32 -6.79
N MET A 155 -1.56 26.43 -5.81
CA MET A 155 -1.01 26.66 -4.47
C MET A 155 0.53 26.70 -4.46
N ILE A 156 1.22 25.93 -5.31
CA ILE A 156 2.69 25.98 -5.44
C ILE A 156 3.13 27.21 -6.23
N GLY A 157 2.32 27.63 -7.20
CA GLY A 157 2.60 28.66 -8.18
C GLY A 157 3.02 28.07 -9.53
N PRO A 158 2.26 28.32 -10.63
CA PRO A 158 2.51 27.74 -11.94
C PRO A 158 3.93 27.95 -12.48
N ASP A 159 4.54 29.10 -12.17
CA ASP A 159 5.92 29.43 -12.59
C ASP A 159 6.99 28.60 -11.86
N ARG A 160 6.61 27.86 -10.80
CA ARG A 160 7.47 27.04 -9.98
C ARG A 160 7.24 25.55 -10.17
N VAL A 161 6.31 25.16 -11.05
CA VAL A 161 5.95 23.78 -11.29
C VAL A 161 6.24 23.38 -12.73
N PHE A 162 6.77 22.19 -12.90
CA PHE A 162 6.74 21.45 -14.15
C PHE A 162 5.92 20.19 -13.95
N LEU A 163 4.91 19.95 -14.78
CA LEU A 163 4.07 18.76 -14.73
C LEU A 163 4.46 17.78 -15.85
N SER A 164 4.80 16.56 -15.47
CA SER A 164 5.02 15.45 -16.40
C SER A 164 3.99 14.35 -16.17
N ILE A 165 3.20 14.04 -17.18
CA ILE A 165 2.24 12.91 -17.15
C ILE A 165 2.61 11.95 -18.27
N TYR A 166 2.77 10.69 -17.91
CA TYR A 166 2.79 9.58 -18.85
C TYR A 166 1.58 8.68 -18.62
N GLU A 167 0.72 8.58 -19.61
CA GLU A 167 -0.47 7.73 -19.59
C GLU A 167 -0.41 6.72 -20.74
N ASN A 168 -0.79 5.47 -20.44
CA ASN A 168 -0.83 4.40 -21.45
C ASN A 168 -2.05 3.50 -21.26
N ASP A 169 -2.48 2.88 -22.37
CA ASP A 169 -3.52 1.85 -22.43
C ASP A 169 -4.93 2.29 -22.00
N SER A 170 -5.19 3.58 -21.84
CA SER A 170 -6.53 4.10 -21.57
C SER A 170 -7.41 4.09 -22.83
N ASP A 171 -8.74 4.08 -22.63
CA ASP A 171 -9.71 4.18 -23.73
C ASP A 171 -9.79 5.61 -24.27
N ALA A 172 -10.51 5.83 -25.39
CA ALA A 172 -10.71 7.14 -25.99
C ALA A 172 -11.31 8.18 -25.03
N SER A 173 -12.10 7.77 -24.04
CA SER A 173 -12.61 8.66 -22.99
C SER A 173 -11.51 9.11 -22.01
N GLY A 174 -10.56 8.23 -21.68
CA GLY A 174 -9.37 8.58 -20.90
C GLY A 174 -8.49 9.57 -21.65
N GLU A 175 -8.19 9.29 -22.91
CA GLU A 175 -7.43 10.20 -23.79
C GLU A 175 -8.08 11.59 -23.87
N GLN A 176 -9.39 11.65 -24.12
CA GLN A 176 -10.12 12.93 -24.18
C GLN A 176 -10.06 13.71 -22.86
N ALA A 177 -10.23 13.02 -21.74
CA ALA A 177 -10.16 13.63 -20.41
C ALA A 177 -8.75 14.16 -20.10
N LEU A 178 -7.70 13.42 -20.49
CA LEU A 178 -6.31 13.83 -20.34
C LEU A 178 -6.01 15.12 -21.12
N TRP A 179 -6.43 15.19 -22.38
CA TRP A 179 -6.22 16.40 -23.19
C TRP A 179 -7.03 17.58 -22.66
N ALA A 180 -8.27 17.37 -22.22
CA ALA A 180 -9.06 18.40 -21.56
C ALA A 180 -8.44 18.91 -20.25
N LEU A 181 -7.79 18.03 -19.47
CA LEU A 181 -6.99 18.43 -18.31
C LEU A 181 -5.76 19.22 -18.76
N SER A 182 -5.05 18.75 -19.78
CA SER A 182 -3.88 19.42 -20.34
C SER A 182 -4.15 20.88 -20.70
N ASP A 183 -5.28 21.16 -21.35
CA ASP A 183 -5.66 22.53 -21.74
C ASP A 183 -5.87 23.47 -20.53
N ARG A 184 -6.19 22.92 -19.37
CA ARG A 184 -6.40 23.66 -18.12
C ARG A 184 -5.14 23.86 -17.29
N VAL A 185 -4.08 23.06 -17.52
CA VAL A 185 -2.82 23.11 -16.75
C VAL A 185 -2.08 24.41 -17.06
N PRO A 186 -1.85 25.30 -16.06
CA PRO A 186 -1.28 26.62 -16.30
C PRO A 186 0.26 26.67 -16.25
N CYS A 187 0.93 25.58 -15.89
CA CYS A 187 2.40 25.50 -15.78
C CYS A 187 3.05 24.85 -17.01
N ASN A 188 4.38 24.88 -17.07
CA ASN A 188 5.14 24.10 -18.03
C ASN A 188 4.85 22.61 -17.86
N LYS A 189 4.71 21.89 -18.97
CA LYS A 189 4.26 20.50 -18.93
C LYS A 189 4.82 19.64 -20.05
N SER A 190 4.91 18.34 -19.78
CA SER A 190 5.10 17.26 -20.75
C SER A 190 4.00 16.23 -20.51
N ILE A 191 3.08 16.09 -21.45
CA ILE A 191 1.98 15.12 -21.34
C ILE A 191 2.07 14.19 -22.53
N VAL A 192 2.28 12.90 -22.24
CA VAL A 192 2.44 11.84 -23.23
C VAL A 192 1.31 10.85 -23.05
N TYR A 193 0.64 10.51 -24.13
CA TYR A 193 -0.38 9.49 -24.21
C TYR A 193 0.04 8.41 -25.20
N ASP A 194 0.23 7.19 -24.72
CA ASP A 194 0.48 6.01 -25.54
C ASP A 194 -0.77 5.13 -25.57
N LYS A 195 -1.43 5.06 -26.73
CA LYS A 195 -2.67 4.27 -26.88
C LYS A 195 -2.47 2.80 -26.47
N HIS A 196 -1.29 2.27 -26.74
CA HIS A 196 -0.85 0.93 -26.34
C HIS A 196 0.64 1.01 -26.04
N PHE A 197 1.04 0.44 -24.89
CA PHE A 197 2.44 0.31 -24.57
C PHE A 197 3.13 -0.62 -25.59
N ASP A 198 4.21 -0.14 -26.20
CA ASP A 198 4.98 -0.96 -27.14
C ASP A 198 5.97 -1.85 -26.39
N PHE A 199 5.72 -3.15 -26.43
CA PHE A 199 6.57 -4.18 -25.84
C PHE A 199 7.65 -4.69 -26.81
N THR A 200 7.81 -4.12 -28.02
CA THR A 200 8.84 -4.53 -28.97
C THR A 200 10.23 -4.32 -28.38
N GLY A 201 10.99 -5.42 -28.23
CA GLY A 201 12.31 -5.40 -27.61
C GLY A 201 12.30 -5.19 -26.09
N PHE A 202 11.12 -5.22 -25.44
CA PHE A 202 11.05 -5.12 -23.99
C PHE A 202 11.54 -6.43 -23.33
N PRO A 203 12.26 -6.36 -22.19
CA PRO A 203 12.77 -7.55 -21.53
C PRO A 203 11.66 -8.52 -21.12
N THR A 204 11.83 -9.77 -21.48
CA THR A 204 10.92 -10.86 -21.09
C THR A 204 11.67 -11.89 -20.25
N VAL A 205 10.92 -12.69 -19.50
CA VAL A 205 11.44 -13.83 -18.74
C VAL A 205 10.83 -15.11 -19.31
N THR A 206 11.63 -16.17 -19.35
CA THR A 206 11.16 -17.50 -19.74
C THR A 206 10.74 -18.27 -18.49
N LEU A 207 9.48 -18.68 -18.45
CA LEU A 207 8.94 -19.47 -17.34
C LEU A 207 9.37 -20.95 -17.47
N PRO A 208 9.25 -21.75 -16.38
CA PRO A 208 9.59 -23.17 -16.40
C PRO A 208 8.83 -24.02 -17.42
N ASP A 209 7.71 -23.52 -17.95
CA ASP A 209 6.92 -24.14 -19.01
C ASP A 209 7.37 -23.73 -20.44
N GLY A 210 8.46 -22.96 -20.54
CA GLY A 210 9.00 -22.44 -21.81
C GLY A 210 8.27 -21.20 -22.35
N SER A 211 7.25 -20.70 -21.70
CA SER A 211 6.53 -19.50 -22.14
C SER A 211 7.29 -18.22 -21.78
N SER A 212 7.29 -17.24 -22.69
CA SER A 212 7.96 -15.94 -22.48
C SER A 212 6.94 -14.87 -22.14
N HIS A 213 7.19 -14.15 -21.05
CA HIS A 213 6.29 -13.13 -20.49
C HIS A 213 7.04 -11.89 -20.04
N VAL A 214 6.35 -10.74 -20.03
CA VAL A 214 6.85 -9.48 -19.47
C VAL A 214 6.66 -9.49 -17.95
N ARG A 215 7.71 -9.17 -17.20
CA ARG A 215 7.63 -8.99 -15.73
C ARG A 215 6.84 -7.71 -15.39
N ARG A 216 5.91 -7.82 -14.44
CA ARG A 216 5.09 -6.70 -13.99
C ARG A 216 5.95 -5.55 -13.45
N VAL A 217 6.92 -5.84 -12.58
CA VAL A 217 7.75 -4.81 -11.96
C VAL A 217 8.62 -4.10 -12.98
N ALA A 218 9.16 -4.81 -13.98
CA ALA A 218 9.91 -4.20 -15.08
C ALA A 218 9.05 -3.23 -15.89
N PHE A 219 7.80 -3.60 -16.20
CA PHE A 219 6.85 -2.71 -16.85
C PHE A 219 6.54 -1.47 -16.01
N LEU A 220 6.25 -1.65 -14.71
CA LEU A 220 5.95 -0.53 -13.81
C LEU A 220 7.16 0.42 -13.66
N ALA A 221 8.37 -0.12 -13.60
CA ALA A 221 9.59 0.69 -13.57
C ALA A 221 9.73 1.55 -14.84
N GLU A 222 9.49 0.96 -16.02
CA GLU A 222 9.58 1.70 -17.29
C GLU A 222 8.54 2.82 -17.40
N VAL A 223 7.25 2.56 -17.05
CA VAL A 223 6.22 3.61 -17.15
C VAL A 223 6.48 4.76 -16.18
N ARG A 224 7.07 4.47 -14.99
CA ARG A 224 7.51 5.51 -14.05
C ARG A 224 8.69 6.31 -14.59
N ASN A 225 9.67 5.64 -15.19
CA ASN A 225 10.82 6.32 -15.81
C ASN A 225 10.37 7.21 -16.99
N ARG A 226 9.36 6.79 -17.76
CA ARG A 226 8.80 7.65 -18.82
C ARG A 226 8.23 8.95 -18.29
N ALA A 227 7.60 8.94 -17.11
CA ALA A 227 7.17 10.15 -16.45
C ALA A 227 8.32 11.05 -15.97
N LEU A 228 9.52 10.49 -15.76
CA LEU A 228 10.71 11.24 -15.34
C LEU A 228 11.58 11.74 -16.51
N ARG A 229 11.43 11.21 -17.72
CA ARG A 229 12.26 11.56 -18.89
C ARG A 229 12.47 13.06 -19.13
N PRO A 230 11.46 13.95 -18.94
CA PRO A 230 11.69 15.37 -19.14
C PRO A 230 12.78 15.98 -18.24
N LEU A 231 13.11 15.35 -17.10
CA LEU A 231 14.20 15.82 -16.24
C LEU A 231 15.59 15.73 -16.91
N ASP A 232 15.75 14.82 -17.87
CA ASP A 232 17.02 14.64 -18.59
C ASP A 232 17.26 15.77 -19.59
N ASP A 233 16.18 16.35 -20.15
CA ASP A 233 16.22 17.35 -21.21
C ASP A 233 16.13 18.79 -20.70
N LEU A 234 15.66 18.98 -19.44
CA LEU A 234 15.44 20.30 -18.90
C LEU A 234 16.72 20.91 -18.34
N ASN A 235 17.13 22.06 -18.88
CA ASN A 235 18.24 22.89 -18.34
C ASN A 235 17.90 23.62 -17.04
N HIS A 236 16.83 23.19 -16.34
CA HIS A 236 16.35 23.79 -15.10
C HIS A 236 16.39 22.76 -13.98
N ARG A 237 16.91 23.16 -12.83
CA ARG A 237 16.97 22.29 -11.64
C ARG A 237 15.74 22.48 -10.78
N PHE A 238 15.25 21.38 -10.25
CA PHE A 238 14.13 21.34 -9.30
C PHE A 238 14.66 21.05 -7.90
N ASP A 239 14.03 21.67 -6.89
CA ASP A 239 14.33 21.42 -5.49
C ASP A 239 13.63 20.16 -4.99
N ARG A 240 12.40 19.93 -5.45
CA ARG A 240 11.56 18.80 -5.06
C ARG A 240 10.96 18.09 -6.26
N LEU A 241 10.79 16.78 -6.12
CA LEU A 241 10.03 15.95 -7.03
C LEU A 241 8.86 15.35 -6.27
N LEU A 242 7.64 15.53 -6.76
CA LEU A 242 6.44 14.85 -6.28
C LEU A 242 6.05 13.78 -7.29
N PHE A 243 6.14 12.51 -6.89
CA PHE A 243 5.58 11.41 -7.68
C PHE A 243 4.17 11.11 -7.20
N LEU A 244 3.20 11.17 -8.09
CA LEU A 244 1.78 11.02 -7.80
C LEU A 244 1.18 9.90 -8.64
N ASN A 245 0.52 8.96 -7.98
CA ASN A 245 -0.27 7.92 -8.62
C ASN A 245 -1.73 8.37 -8.84
N ASP A 246 -2.54 7.43 -9.29
CA ASP A 246 -3.99 7.50 -9.49
C ASP A 246 -4.78 7.49 -8.16
N VAL A 247 -4.35 8.27 -7.17
CA VAL A 247 -4.94 8.33 -5.82
C VAL A 247 -5.66 9.66 -5.57
N TYR A 248 -6.81 9.60 -4.89
CA TYR A 248 -7.50 10.80 -4.39
C TYR A 248 -6.73 11.38 -3.21
N PHE A 249 -6.45 12.66 -3.27
CA PHE A 249 -5.66 13.40 -2.28
C PHE A 249 -6.22 14.81 -2.02
N ASP A 250 -5.84 15.38 -0.89
CA ASP A 250 -6.10 16.80 -0.57
C ASP A 250 -4.87 17.63 -1.00
N PRO A 251 -5.03 18.69 -1.80
CA PRO A 251 -3.90 19.52 -2.24
C PRO A 251 -3.08 20.11 -1.09
N LEU A 252 -3.71 20.46 0.03
CA LEU A 252 -3.00 20.94 1.22
C LEU A 252 -2.16 19.83 1.86
N ASP A 253 -2.67 18.59 1.87
CA ASP A 253 -1.91 17.44 2.36
C ASP A 253 -0.67 17.18 1.48
N ALA A 254 -0.78 17.32 0.16
CA ALA A 254 0.36 17.23 -0.76
C ALA A 254 1.41 18.34 -0.49
N LEU A 255 0.98 19.57 -0.22
CA LEU A 255 1.89 20.65 0.20
C LEU A 255 2.57 20.35 1.54
N GLN A 256 1.83 19.79 2.52
CA GLN A 256 2.40 19.40 3.80
C GLN A 256 3.45 18.29 3.63
N LEU A 257 3.20 17.34 2.71
CA LEU A 257 4.18 16.31 2.38
C LEU A 257 5.47 16.94 1.83
N LEU A 258 5.33 17.85 0.86
CA LEU A 258 6.45 18.52 0.19
C LEU A 258 7.26 19.44 1.13
N PHE A 259 6.58 20.21 1.99
CA PHE A 259 7.20 21.36 2.64
C PHE A 259 7.20 21.32 4.17
N SER A 260 6.48 20.39 4.80
CA SER A 260 6.35 20.35 6.26
C SER A 260 6.76 19.04 6.91
N THR A 261 6.91 17.93 6.14
CA THR A 261 7.36 16.66 6.70
C THR A 261 8.82 16.74 7.10
N HIS A 262 9.16 16.32 8.33
CA HIS A 262 10.51 16.25 8.85
C HIS A 262 11.33 17.53 8.57
N THR A 263 10.98 18.64 9.22
CA THR A 263 11.65 19.93 8.98
C THR A 263 12.83 20.14 9.93
N ARG A 264 13.94 20.66 9.38
CA ARG A 264 15.08 21.19 10.13
C ARG A 264 15.23 22.66 9.78
N ASP A 265 15.32 23.53 10.78
CA ASP A 265 15.39 24.99 10.61
C ASP A 265 14.26 25.56 9.71
N GLY A 266 13.08 24.96 9.81
CA GLY A 266 11.89 25.34 9.06
C GLY A 266 11.89 24.92 7.59
N ARG A 267 12.86 24.12 7.13
CA ARG A 267 12.92 23.57 5.77
C ARG A 267 12.79 22.04 5.80
N PRO A 268 12.14 21.44 4.79
CA PRO A 268 12.05 19.99 4.73
C PRO A 268 13.43 19.36 4.57
N ASP A 269 13.76 18.41 5.45
CA ASP A 269 15.05 17.71 5.52
C ASP A 269 14.80 16.20 5.39
N TYR A 270 14.54 15.76 4.16
CA TYR A 270 14.33 14.36 3.83
C TYR A 270 14.90 14.03 2.43
N ARG A 271 15.29 12.76 2.24
CA ARG A 271 15.58 12.19 0.92
C ARG A 271 14.29 11.81 0.21
N ALA A 272 13.34 11.22 0.97
CA ALA A 272 11.99 10.94 0.52
C ALA A 272 10.99 11.02 1.68
N ALA A 273 9.76 11.42 1.37
CA ALA A 273 8.63 11.42 2.29
C ALA A 273 7.39 10.87 1.58
N CYS A 274 6.74 9.86 2.17
CA CYS A 274 5.61 9.17 1.56
C CYS A 274 4.31 9.46 2.33
N ALA A 275 3.21 9.56 1.61
CA ALA A 275 1.87 9.46 2.17
C ALA A 275 1.56 8.02 2.63
N VAL A 276 0.37 7.82 3.18
CA VAL A 276 -0.20 6.51 3.51
C VAL A 276 -1.44 6.27 2.66
N ASP A 277 -1.45 5.22 1.86
CA ASP A 277 -2.52 4.92 0.91
C ASP A 277 -3.47 3.82 1.40
N PHE A 278 -4.73 3.94 0.99
CA PHE A 278 -5.80 3.05 1.41
C PHE A 278 -6.61 2.53 0.23
N ILE A 279 -6.73 1.19 0.13
CA ILE A 279 -7.65 0.56 -0.84
C ILE A 279 -9.11 0.66 -0.36
N ASN A 280 -9.32 0.56 0.94
CA ASN A 280 -10.58 0.82 1.61
C ASN A 280 -10.31 1.60 2.91
N PRO A 281 -11.32 2.15 3.61
CA PRO A 281 -11.09 3.06 4.74
C PRO A 281 -10.27 2.50 5.92
N PHE A 282 -9.97 1.21 5.95
CA PHE A 282 -9.28 0.55 7.05
C PHE A 282 -7.96 -0.09 6.65
N LYS A 283 -7.84 -0.50 5.36
CA LYS A 283 -6.74 -1.32 4.88
C LYS A 283 -5.73 -0.47 4.12
N PHE A 284 -4.53 -0.37 4.68
CA PHE A 284 -3.34 0.14 3.99
C PHE A 284 -3.06 -0.72 2.75
N TYR A 285 -2.68 -0.08 1.66
CA TYR A 285 -2.55 -0.77 0.37
C TYR A 285 -1.13 -1.22 0.08
N ASP A 286 -0.16 -0.30 0.11
CA ASP A 286 1.19 -0.57 -0.38
C ASP A 286 2.08 -1.29 0.63
N THR A 287 1.74 -2.54 0.91
CA THR A 287 2.54 -3.41 1.77
C THR A 287 3.75 -4.01 1.07
N PHE A 288 3.79 -3.95 -0.26
CA PHE A 288 4.88 -4.55 -1.04
C PHE A 288 6.12 -3.66 -1.08
N ALA A 289 5.97 -2.34 -1.19
CA ALA A 289 7.08 -1.40 -1.17
C ALA A 289 7.54 -1.02 0.24
N SER A 290 6.66 -1.09 1.25
CA SER A 290 6.96 -0.56 2.58
C SER A 290 7.80 -1.51 3.41
N ARG A 291 8.87 -0.96 4.01
CA ARG A 291 9.78 -1.65 4.94
C ARG A 291 10.06 -0.75 6.13
N ASP A 292 10.06 -1.33 7.33
CA ASP A 292 10.45 -0.60 8.53
C ASP A 292 11.93 -0.17 8.51
N LEU A 293 12.38 0.54 9.53
CA LEU A 293 13.74 1.05 9.60
C LEU A 293 14.83 -0.04 9.56
N GLU A 294 14.51 -1.24 10.03
CA GLU A 294 15.41 -2.40 10.00
C GLU A 294 15.23 -3.28 8.74
N GLY A 295 14.36 -2.87 7.80
CA GLY A 295 14.09 -3.58 6.55
C GLY A 295 13.10 -4.74 6.68
N TYR A 296 12.41 -4.88 7.80
CA TYR A 296 11.33 -5.86 7.90
C TYR A 296 10.11 -5.42 7.09
N GLY A 297 9.43 -6.40 6.49
CA GLY A 297 8.14 -6.17 5.86
C GLY A 297 7.08 -5.76 6.89
N MET A 298 5.99 -5.19 6.39
CA MET A 298 4.85 -4.84 7.22
C MET A 298 4.17 -6.06 7.81
N GLY A 299 3.42 -5.87 8.89
CA GLY A 299 2.49 -6.85 9.43
C GLY A 299 1.18 -6.89 8.64
N LEU A 300 0.08 -7.10 9.33
CA LEU A 300 -1.24 -6.94 8.73
C LEU A 300 -1.45 -5.47 8.29
N PRO A 301 -2.18 -5.24 7.19
CA PRO A 301 -2.36 -3.90 6.62
C PRO A 301 -3.37 -3.04 7.41
N PHE A 302 -3.34 -3.13 8.73
CA PHE A 302 -4.14 -2.33 9.66
C PHE A 302 -3.23 -1.61 10.64
N PHE A 303 -3.70 -0.46 11.16
CA PHE A 303 -2.94 0.31 12.15
C PHE A 303 -2.46 -0.58 13.33
N PRO A 304 -1.21 -0.46 13.76
CA PRO A 304 -0.14 0.47 13.36
C PRO A 304 0.81 -0.05 12.25
N TRP A 305 0.37 -0.94 11.39
CA TRP A 305 0.99 -1.48 10.17
C TRP A 305 2.27 -2.29 10.38
N PHE A 306 3.26 -1.73 11.08
CA PHE A 306 4.53 -2.41 11.36
C PHE A 306 4.42 -3.41 12.51
N THR A 307 5.22 -4.47 12.44
CA THR A 307 5.27 -5.52 13.46
C THR A 307 6.11 -5.11 14.67
N THR A 308 6.29 -6.03 15.62
CA THR A 308 7.20 -5.89 16.76
C THR A 308 8.54 -6.58 16.51
N ALA A 309 8.88 -6.88 15.26
CA ALA A 309 10.17 -7.45 14.90
C ALA A 309 11.31 -6.46 15.14
N GLY A 310 12.49 -6.97 15.46
CA GLY A 310 13.67 -6.16 15.77
C GLY A 310 13.44 -5.17 16.90
N LYS A 311 13.94 -3.96 16.78
CA LYS A 311 13.75 -2.86 17.74
C LYS A 311 12.38 -2.19 17.61
N ALA A 312 11.62 -2.51 16.55
CA ALA A 312 10.28 -2.01 16.26
C ALA A 312 10.16 -0.47 16.25
N GLN A 313 11.21 0.22 15.79
CA GLN A 313 11.27 1.69 15.85
C GLN A 313 10.18 2.35 15.01
N SER A 314 9.95 1.90 13.77
CA SER A 314 8.90 2.44 12.91
C SER A 314 7.50 2.28 13.52
N ARG A 315 7.24 1.13 14.18
CA ARG A 315 6.01 0.92 14.94
C ARG A 315 5.87 1.89 16.11
N SER A 316 6.96 2.13 16.84
CA SER A 316 7.01 3.08 17.94
C SER A 316 6.71 4.50 17.45
N ASP A 317 7.31 4.91 16.34
CA ASP A 317 7.10 6.21 15.72
C ASP A 317 5.62 6.40 15.30
N VAL A 318 5.00 5.37 14.72
CA VAL A 318 3.55 5.38 14.40
C VAL A 318 2.69 5.55 15.65
N LEU A 319 3.00 4.83 16.72
CA LEU A 319 2.22 4.91 17.96
C LEU A 319 2.40 6.24 18.71
N GLN A 320 3.53 6.92 18.51
CA GLN A 320 3.82 8.26 19.01
C GLN A 320 3.21 9.38 18.16
N GLU A 321 2.60 9.04 17.01
CA GLU A 321 1.98 9.99 16.09
C GLU A 321 2.97 11.03 15.52
N THR A 322 4.19 10.60 15.19
CA THR A 322 5.13 11.49 14.51
C THR A 322 4.70 11.68 13.05
N ASP A 323 5.02 12.82 12.45
CA ASP A 323 4.84 13.08 11.02
C ASP A 323 6.02 12.57 10.17
N ALA A 324 7.02 12.01 10.81
CA ALA A 324 8.23 11.47 10.22
C ALA A 324 8.52 10.08 10.80
N VAL A 325 7.69 9.10 10.45
CA VAL A 325 7.92 7.70 10.80
C VAL A 325 9.11 7.20 9.99
N ARG A 326 10.20 6.84 10.68
CA ARG A 326 11.43 6.36 10.03
C ARG A 326 11.22 5.00 9.40
N VAL A 327 11.57 4.88 8.13
CA VAL A 327 11.42 3.65 7.35
C VAL A 327 12.59 3.47 6.38
N ARG A 328 12.85 2.26 5.91
CA ARG A 328 13.79 2.05 4.81
C ARG A 328 13.16 2.30 3.45
N SER A 329 11.89 2.03 3.33
CA SER A 329 11.15 2.31 2.10
C SER A 329 9.66 2.47 2.37
N CYS A 330 9.02 3.27 1.54
CA CYS A 330 7.58 3.46 1.49
C CYS A 330 7.17 3.93 0.08
N TRP A 331 5.88 3.93 -0.21
CA TRP A 331 5.37 4.54 -1.44
C TRP A 331 4.08 5.33 -1.19
N GLY A 332 3.02 4.64 -0.79
CA GLY A 332 1.76 5.26 -0.37
C GLY A 332 1.07 6.11 -1.43
N GLY A 333 1.27 5.80 -2.72
CA GLY A 333 0.60 6.48 -3.84
C GLY A 333 0.98 7.95 -4.07
N MET A 334 1.67 8.59 -3.15
CA MET A 334 2.17 9.96 -3.26
C MET A 334 3.47 10.10 -2.47
N VAL A 335 4.57 10.43 -3.17
CA VAL A 335 5.90 10.52 -2.59
C VAL A 335 6.58 11.81 -3.00
N ALA A 336 7.09 12.55 -2.03
CA ALA A 336 7.95 13.70 -2.23
C ALA A 336 9.41 13.27 -2.09
N PHE A 337 10.27 13.64 -3.04
CA PHE A 337 11.71 13.36 -3.03
C PHE A 337 12.51 14.66 -3.05
N ASP A 338 13.73 14.59 -2.57
CA ASP A 338 14.76 15.53 -3.00
C ASP A 338 15.03 15.28 -4.49
N ALA A 339 14.79 16.29 -5.32
CA ALA A 339 14.92 16.16 -6.77
C ALA A 339 16.36 15.93 -7.22
N GLY A 340 17.34 16.25 -6.38
CA GLY A 340 18.76 16.08 -6.69
C GLY A 340 19.15 14.65 -7.06
N PHE A 341 18.45 13.65 -6.55
CA PHE A 341 18.70 12.24 -6.89
C PHE A 341 18.30 11.86 -8.32
N PHE A 342 17.40 12.61 -8.93
CA PHE A 342 16.81 12.32 -10.24
C PHE A 342 17.33 13.21 -11.37
N GLN A 343 18.27 14.09 -11.09
CA GLN A 343 18.79 15.06 -12.06
C GLN A 343 20.26 14.83 -12.36
N SER A 344 20.64 14.87 -13.65
CA SER A 344 22.02 14.81 -14.10
C SER A 344 22.82 16.03 -13.62
N GLY A 345 24.08 15.81 -13.27
CA GLY A 345 25.00 16.90 -12.94
C GLY A 345 24.93 17.42 -11.51
N THR A 346 25.33 16.61 -10.54
CA THR A 346 25.78 17.12 -9.22
C THR A 346 27.10 17.92 -9.41
N PRO A 347 27.24 19.14 -8.83
CA PRO A 347 28.39 20.02 -9.14
C PRO A 347 29.71 19.64 -8.46
N THR A 348 30.04 18.38 -8.30
CA THR A 348 31.27 17.94 -7.60
C THR A 348 32.19 17.01 -8.38
N ALA A 349 31.97 16.82 -9.66
CA ALA A 349 32.96 16.12 -10.49
C ALA A 349 33.14 16.88 -11.80
N ALA A 350 34.39 17.17 -12.11
CA ALA A 350 34.79 17.77 -13.37
C ALA A 350 34.15 17.02 -14.55
N ASP A 351 33.69 17.80 -15.54
CA ASP A 351 33.20 17.38 -16.84
C ASP A 351 33.81 16.05 -17.32
N THR A 352 33.08 14.99 -17.18
CA THR A 352 33.34 13.76 -17.91
C THR A 352 31.99 13.26 -18.43
N ASP A 353 31.88 13.09 -19.75
CA ASP A 353 30.75 12.52 -20.50
C ASP A 353 30.42 11.06 -20.13
N GLN A 354 30.86 10.59 -18.97
CA GLN A 354 30.59 9.24 -18.50
C GLN A 354 29.51 9.25 -17.41
N PRO A 355 28.57 8.30 -17.41
CA PRO A 355 27.61 8.17 -16.35
C PRO A 355 28.35 8.06 -15.01
N THR A 356 28.03 8.98 -14.11
CA THR A 356 28.67 9.01 -12.79
C THR A 356 28.11 7.85 -11.97
N TYR A 357 28.98 6.92 -11.57
CA TYR A 357 28.64 5.86 -10.65
C TYR A 357 29.09 6.25 -9.24
N TYR A 358 28.19 6.12 -8.29
CA TYR A 358 28.51 6.24 -6.89
C TYR A 358 28.21 4.90 -6.19
N ARG A 359 29.22 4.30 -5.55
CA ARG A 359 29.12 2.97 -4.90
C ARG A 359 28.49 1.89 -5.80
N GLY A 360 28.80 1.91 -7.11
CA GLY A 360 28.30 0.93 -8.07
C GLY A 360 26.87 1.20 -8.59
N ARG A 361 26.24 2.30 -8.21
CA ARG A 361 24.91 2.68 -8.69
C ARG A 361 24.96 3.86 -9.66
N ARG A 362 24.09 3.80 -10.67
CA ARG A 362 23.96 4.85 -11.70
C ARG A 362 23.33 6.11 -11.14
N VAL A 363 23.82 7.24 -11.58
CA VAL A 363 23.31 8.58 -11.28
C VAL A 363 22.93 9.28 -12.56
N PRO A 364 21.73 9.83 -12.73
CA PRO A 364 20.59 9.89 -11.79
C PRO A 364 19.96 8.53 -11.49
N VAL A 365 19.29 8.41 -10.33
CA VAL A 365 18.56 7.19 -9.96
C VAL A 365 17.33 7.00 -10.86
N GLN A 366 17.02 5.75 -11.17
CA GLN A 366 15.89 5.37 -12.01
C GLN A 366 15.15 4.18 -11.38
N PHE A 367 13.86 4.07 -11.63
CA PHE A 367 13.11 2.88 -11.26
C PHE A 367 13.65 1.67 -12.03
N ARG A 368 13.72 0.54 -11.36
CA ARG A 368 14.23 -0.73 -11.92
C ARG A 368 13.51 -1.94 -11.32
N SER A 369 13.73 -3.09 -11.91
CA SER A 369 13.31 -4.40 -11.40
C SER A 369 14.53 -5.23 -10.99
N GLU A 370 14.30 -6.30 -10.25
CA GLU A 370 15.32 -7.31 -9.98
C GLU A 370 15.69 -8.08 -11.24
N GLU A 371 16.91 -8.63 -11.26
CA GLU A 371 17.36 -9.50 -12.36
C GLU A 371 16.96 -10.95 -12.10
N ASP A 372 17.07 -11.42 -10.86
CA ASP A 372 16.78 -12.80 -10.46
C ASP A 372 15.34 -13.18 -10.74
N LEU A 373 15.12 -14.34 -11.38
CA LEU A 373 13.79 -14.90 -11.57
C LEU A 373 13.27 -15.48 -10.24
N PHE A 374 11.98 -15.32 -9.97
CA PHE A 374 11.30 -15.70 -8.72
C PHE A 374 11.75 -14.93 -7.46
N TRP A 375 12.64 -13.95 -7.61
CA TRP A 375 12.92 -12.97 -6.58
C TRP A 375 12.40 -11.61 -7.02
N GLU A 376 11.33 -11.15 -6.40
CA GLU A 376 10.66 -9.89 -6.79
C GLU A 376 10.80 -8.84 -5.69
N SER A 377 11.29 -7.67 -6.08
CA SER A 377 11.29 -6.45 -5.27
C SER A 377 10.40 -5.42 -5.93
N SER A 378 9.64 -4.66 -5.14
CA SER A 378 8.90 -3.52 -5.69
C SER A 378 9.88 -2.47 -6.23
N GLU A 379 9.65 -1.97 -7.44
CA GLU A 379 10.41 -0.85 -8.02
C GLU A 379 10.36 0.39 -7.12
N CYS A 380 9.26 0.52 -6.37
CA CYS A 380 9.08 1.56 -5.37
C CYS A 380 9.93 1.37 -4.11
N CYS A 381 10.32 0.14 -3.77
CA CYS A 381 11.29 -0.11 -2.71
C CYS A 381 12.72 0.08 -3.23
N LEU A 382 13.01 -0.42 -4.42
CA LEU A 382 14.34 -0.36 -5.02
C LEU A 382 14.82 1.07 -5.22
N ILE A 383 13.95 2.01 -5.61
CA ILE A 383 14.32 3.43 -5.75
C ILE A 383 14.82 4.02 -4.42
N HIS A 384 14.19 3.63 -3.29
CA HIS A 384 14.62 4.06 -1.97
C HIS A 384 15.95 3.43 -1.56
N ALA A 385 16.18 2.16 -1.90
CA ALA A 385 17.46 1.50 -1.67
C ALA A 385 18.58 2.20 -2.45
N ASP A 386 18.33 2.56 -3.70
CA ASP A 386 19.29 3.27 -4.54
C ASP A 386 19.58 4.68 -3.99
N ILE A 387 18.59 5.42 -3.53
CA ILE A 387 18.76 6.73 -2.88
C ILE A 387 19.58 6.61 -1.57
N GLN A 388 19.37 5.55 -0.77
CA GLN A 388 20.13 5.34 0.49
C GLN A 388 21.59 4.97 0.23
N SER A 389 21.93 4.44 -0.93
CA SER A 389 23.33 4.13 -1.28
C SER A 389 24.20 5.38 -1.44
N TRP A 390 23.59 6.59 -1.49
CA TRP A 390 24.33 7.86 -1.55
C TRP A 390 24.73 8.31 -0.14
N PRO A 391 25.90 8.99 0.03
CA PRO A 391 26.27 9.56 1.30
C PRO A 391 25.25 10.61 1.74
N SER A 392 24.95 10.67 3.02
CA SER A 392 24.25 11.83 3.57
C SER A 392 25.23 13.00 3.72
N SER A 393 24.75 14.23 3.51
CA SER A 393 25.54 15.43 3.81
C SER A 393 25.98 15.49 5.28
N SER A 394 25.19 14.88 6.18
CA SER A 394 25.55 14.76 7.61
C SER A 394 26.64 13.72 7.88
N SER A 395 26.85 12.72 6.99
CA SER A 395 27.92 11.73 7.19
C SER A 395 29.32 12.28 6.85
N MET A 396 29.42 13.38 6.11
CA MET A 396 30.69 14.07 5.92
C MET A 396 31.15 14.79 7.19
N ASP A 397 30.24 15.23 8.04
CA ASP A 397 30.54 15.87 9.33
C ASP A 397 30.63 14.87 10.50
N ALA A 398 30.10 13.66 10.37
CA ALA A 398 29.95 12.67 11.44
C ALA A 398 31.16 11.74 11.66
N GLN A 399 32.30 11.95 10.97
CA GLN A 399 33.53 11.18 11.25
C GLN A 399 34.10 11.43 12.68
N ASN A 400 33.46 12.28 13.50
CA ASN A 400 33.93 12.65 14.83
C ASN A 400 32.96 12.39 15.99
N VAL A 401 31.82 11.77 15.79
CA VAL A 401 30.89 11.48 16.92
C VAL A 401 30.57 9.98 16.91
N GLY A 402 31.29 9.23 17.72
CA GLY A 402 31.01 7.83 18.02
C GLY A 402 29.75 7.71 18.90
N GLY A 403 28.58 7.78 18.26
CA GLY A 403 27.30 7.46 18.87
C GLY A 403 26.68 6.30 18.09
N GLU A 404 26.19 5.31 18.82
CA GLU A 404 25.39 4.17 18.32
C GLU A 404 23.98 4.64 17.86
N ASP A 405 23.88 5.83 17.26
CA ASP A 405 22.62 6.29 16.69
C ASP A 405 22.36 5.48 15.42
N GLU A 406 21.31 4.70 15.44
CA GLU A 406 20.75 4.00 14.29
C GLU A 406 20.73 4.97 13.11
N GLU A 407 21.43 4.58 12.05
CA GLU A 407 21.64 5.41 10.87
C GLU A 407 20.28 5.73 10.24
N ASP A 408 19.77 6.94 10.46
CA ASP A 408 18.50 7.42 9.90
C ASP A 408 18.59 7.33 8.37
N SER A 409 17.67 6.62 7.75
CA SER A 409 17.60 6.42 6.30
C SER A 409 17.39 7.73 5.52
N GLY A 410 16.85 8.76 6.17
CA GLY A 410 16.35 9.98 5.55
C GLY A 410 15.04 9.77 4.78
N ILE A 411 14.40 8.61 4.96
CA ILE A 411 13.13 8.27 4.33
C ILE A 411 12.05 8.15 5.41
N TYR A 412 10.96 8.87 5.19
CA TYR A 412 9.90 8.98 6.19
C TYR A 412 8.53 8.67 5.61
N MET A 413 7.72 7.93 6.35
CA MET A 413 6.30 7.81 6.10
C MET A 413 5.56 8.83 6.97
N ASN A 414 4.63 9.57 6.36
CA ASN A 414 3.84 10.59 7.05
C ASN A 414 2.36 10.18 7.19
N PRO A 415 1.95 9.60 8.32
CA PRO A 415 0.57 9.11 8.50
C PRO A 415 -0.48 10.21 8.67
N PHE A 416 -0.11 11.47 8.80
CA PHE A 416 -1.05 12.59 8.72
C PHE A 416 -1.59 12.74 7.31
N ILE A 417 -0.77 12.44 6.29
CA ILE A 417 -1.07 12.56 4.87
C ILE A 417 -1.63 11.23 4.37
N ARG A 418 -2.92 11.21 4.06
CA ARG A 418 -3.63 10.00 3.68
C ARG A 418 -4.31 10.15 2.34
N VAL A 419 -4.10 9.17 1.47
CA VAL A 419 -4.68 9.11 0.13
C VAL A 419 -5.44 7.80 -0.06
N ALA A 420 -6.29 7.70 -1.08
CA ALA A 420 -7.03 6.48 -1.35
C ALA A 420 -7.31 6.30 -2.84
N TYR A 421 -7.43 5.05 -3.29
CA TYR A 421 -7.73 4.71 -4.69
C TYR A 421 -9.21 4.92 -5.08
N HIS A 422 -10.09 5.17 -4.09
CA HIS A 422 -11.51 5.42 -4.34
C HIS A 422 -12.01 6.65 -3.58
N PRO A 423 -12.85 7.49 -4.18
CA PRO A 423 -13.33 8.73 -3.54
C PRO A 423 -14.14 8.45 -2.27
N ARG A 424 -14.91 7.33 -2.24
CA ARG A 424 -15.64 6.91 -1.04
C ARG A 424 -14.69 6.51 0.08
N SER A 425 -13.63 5.75 -0.21
CA SER A 425 -12.60 5.40 0.78
C SER A 425 -11.95 6.67 1.33
N PHE A 426 -11.56 7.58 0.46
CA PHE A 426 -10.94 8.86 0.82
C PHE A 426 -11.80 9.67 1.79
N SER A 427 -13.10 9.81 1.52
CA SER A 427 -14.02 10.57 2.37
C SER A 427 -14.15 9.99 3.80
N TRP A 428 -14.00 8.65 3.95
CA TRP A 428 -14.11 7.98 5.24
C TRP A 428 -12.82 8.00 6.07
N LEU A 429 -11.66 8.27 5.49
CA LEU A 429 -10.37 8.26 6.20
C LEU A 429 -10.34 9.20 7.41
N ARG A 430 -11.02 10.34 7.35
CA ARG A 430 -11.12 11.29 8.46
C ARG A 430 -11.87 10.72 9.67
N ILE A 431 -12.78 9.77 9.44
CA ILE A 431 -13.57 9.12 10.50
C ILE A 431 -12.82 7.91 11.05
N THR A 432 -12.30 7.06 10.15
CA THR A 432 -11.67 5.78 10.53
C THR A 432 -10.40 5.96 11.35
N ARG A 433 -9.60 7.00 11.09
CA ARG A 433 -8.43 7.33 11.93
C ARG A 433 -8.78 7.56 13.41
N ARG A 434 -10.02 7.92 13.72
CA ARG A 434 -10.44 8.15 15.10
C ARG A 434 -10.61 6.89 15.94
N VAL A 435 -10.70 5.72 15.29
CA VAL A 435 -10.91 4.43 15.98
C VAL A 435 -9.78 3.43 15.72
N GLU A 436 -8.81 3.75 14.87
CA GLU A 436 -7.80 2.81 14.42
C GLU A 436 -6.87 2.29 15.53
N ARG A 437 -6.71 3.03 16.63
CA ARG A 437 -5.96 2.54 17.81
C ARG A 437 -6.52 1.23 18.37
N LEU A 438 -7.81 0.96 18.19
CA LEU A 438 -8.42 -0.30 18.59
C LEU A 438 -7.85 -1.50 17.84
N TYR A 439 -7.29 -1.27 16.64
CA TYR A 439 -6.70 -2.35 15.84
C TYR A 439 -5.35 -2.82 16.38
N SER A 440 -4.67 -2.01 17.20
CA SER A 440 -3.29 -2.30 17.64
C SER A 440 -3.15 -3.65 18.35
N VAL A 441 -4.12 -4.02 19.20
CA VAL A 441 -4.13 -5.31 19.91
C VAL A 441 -4.42 -6.45 18.93
N ALA A 442 -5.45 -6.28 18.08
CA ALA A 442 -5.79 -7.28 17.07
C ALA A 442 -4.64 -7.46 16.06
N HIS A 443 -4.00 -6.37 15.66
CA HIS A 443 -2.84 -6.39 14.79
C HIS A 443 -1.69 -7.21 15.42
N TRP A 444 -1.36 -6.94 16.68
CA TRP A 444 -0.29 -7.67 17.37
C TRP A 444 -0.59 -9.17 17.48
N LEU A 445 -1.78 -9.54 17.96
CA LEU A 445 -2.18 -10.93 18.10
C LEU A 445 -2.18 -11.67 16.76
N SER A 446 -2.77 -11.06 15.74
CA SER A 446 -2.89 -11.69 14.43
C SER A 446 -1.55 -11.72 13.68
N SER A 447 -0.73 -10.67 13.76
CA SER A 447 0.62 -10.69 13.15
C SER A 447 1.47 -11.80 13.77
N THR A 448 1.41 -11.98 15.10
CA THR A 448 2.10 -13.07 15.79
C THR A 448 1.56 -14.46 15.38
N ALA A 449 0.23 -14.61 15.29
CA ALA A 449 -0.41 -15.87 14.90
C ALA A 449 -0.12 -16.29 13.46
N PHE A 450 0.01 -15.33 12.54
CA PHE A 450 0.30 -15.56 11.12
C PHE A 450 1.80 -15.53 10.79
N GLY A 451 2.68 -15.29 11.78
CA GLY A 451 4.12 -15.28 11.59
C GLY A 451 4.65 -14.08 10.79
N PHE A 452 4.02 -12.90 10.92
CA PHE A 452 4.55 -11.68 10.33
C PHE A 452 5.69 -11.07 11.18
N PRO A 453 6.65 -10.39 10.54
CA PRO A 453 6.83 -10.22 9.09
C PRO A 453 7.30 -11.52 8.44
N PHE A 454 7.01 -11.70 7.15
CA PHE A 454 7.55 -12.84 6.41
C PHE A 454 9.08 -12.78 6.38
N TYR A 455 9.69 -13.96 6.43
CA TYR A 455 11.13 -14.09 6.39
C TYR A 455 11.68 -13.64 5.03
N ASN A 456 12.67 -12.76 5.06
CA ASN A 456 13.47 -12.35 3.92
C ASN A 456 14.94 -12.68 4.23
N PRO A 457 15.56 -13.65 3.53
CA PRO A 457 16.93 -14.06 3.76
C PRO A 457 17.93 -12.93 3.46
N ARG A 458 17.69 -12.13 2.42
CA ARG A 458 18.59 -11.06 1.98
C ARG A 458 18.57 -9.82 2.87
N ARG A 459 17.61 -9.71 3.79
CA ARG A 459 17.44 -8.50 4.63
C ARG A 459 18.65 -8.20 5.52
N ALA A 460 19.30 -9.24 6.03
CA ALA A 460 20.41 -9.11 6.97
C ALA A 460 21.78 -9.20 6.32
N GLU A 461 21.86 -9.27 4.99
CA GLU A 461 23.12 -9.29 4.27
C GLU A 461 23.84 -7.96 4.38
N ILE A 462 25.16 -8.03 4.42
CA ILE A 462 26.02 -6.84 4.47
C ILE A 462 26.40 -6.48 3.03
N PRO A 463 26.04 -5.29 2.53
CA PRO A 463 26.37 -4.91 1.17
C PRO A 463 27.87 -4.95 0.87
N GLY A 464 28.21 -5.61 -0.23
CA GLY A 464 29.59 -5.80 -0.67
C GLY A 464 30.26 -7.10 -0.21
N GLU A 465 29.61 -7.88 0.68
CA GLU A 465 30.09 -9.21 1.06
C GLU A 465 29.66 -10.28 0.03
N GLU A 466 30.52 -11.30 -0.16
CA GLU A 466 30.15 -12.48 -0.92
C GLU A 466 29.22 -13.37 -0.09
N VAL A 467 28.07 -13.71 -0.66
CA VAL A 467 27.08 -14.59 -0.05
C VAL A 467 26.77 -15.77 -0.97
N GLN A 468 26.52 -16.91 -0.39
CA GLN A 468 26.03 -18.08 -1.13
C GLN A 468 24.52 -18.14 -0.99
N GLU A 469 23.84 -18.24 -2.13
CA GLU A 469 22.39 -18.26 -2.18
C GLU A 469 21.90 -19.21 -3.26
N THR A 470 20.76 -19.80 -3.01
CA THR A 470 20.03 -20.60 -3.99
C THR A 470 19.16 -19.69 -4.85
N VAL A 471 19.53 -19.51 -6.11
CA VAL A 471 18.76 -18.71 -7.09
C VAL A 471 18.28 -19.59 -8.24
N TRP A 472 17.26 -19.13 -8.95
CA TRP A 472 16.82 -19.79 -10.17
C TRP A 472 17.80 -19.48 -11.29
N VAL A 473 18.35 -20.52 -11.91
CA VAL A 473 19.24 -20.42 -13.06
C VAL A 473 18.52 -21.02 -14.27
N GLU A 474 18.39 -20.22 -15.33
CA GLU A 474 17.85 -20.70 -16.61
C GLU A 474 18.84 -21.69 -17.24
N ASP A 475 18.33 -22.76 -17.80
CA ASP A 475 19.14 -23.75 -18.51
C ASP A 475 19.24 -23.37 -20.00
N GLU A 476 20.42 -23.00 -20.46
CA GLU A 476 20.66 -22.64 -21.88
C GLU A 476 20.35 -23.79 -22.87
N SER A 477 20.26 -25.03 -22.38
CA SER A 477 20.09 -26.22 -23.22
C SER A 477 18.68 -26.81 -23.20
N SER A 478 17.80 -26.37 -22.30
CA SER A 478 16.41 -26.84 -22.14
C SER A 478 15.43 -25.69 -21.91
N GLU A 479 14.17 -25.89 -22.35
CA GLU A 479 13.08 -24.99 -22.02
C GLU A 479 12.77 -25.11 -20.51
N GLY A 480 13.53 -24.40 -19.66
CA GLY A 480 13.35 -24.47 -18.22
C GLY A 480 14.55 -23.95 -17.43
N GLY A 481 14.59 -24.27 -16.16
CA GLY A 481 15.67 -23.91 -15.25
C GLY A 481 15.57 -24.69 -13.93
N SER A 482 16.50 -24.45 -13.03
CA SER A 482 16.51 -25.06 -11.70
C SER A 482 17.11 -24.13 -10.67
N PHE A 483 16.74 -24.32 -9.42
CA PHE A 483 17.42 -23.66 -8.32
C PHE A 483 18.82 -24.22 -8.13
N SER A 484 19.82 -23.34 -8.14
CA SER A 484 21.23 -23.68 -7.98
C SER A 484 21.90 -22.73 -6.98
N GLU A 485 22.87 -23.25 -6.23
CA GLU A 485 23.71 -22.41 -5.39
C GLU A 485 24.65 -21.57 -6.25
N VAL A 486 24.60 -20.25 -6.03
CA VAL A 486 25.49 -19.29 -6.66
C VAL A 486 26.19 -18.44 -5.61
N THR A 487 27.38 -17.98 -5.92
CA THR A 487 28.07 -16.95 -5.13
C THR A 487 27.77 -15.61 -5.77
N ARG A 488 27.20 -14.69 -5.00
CA ARG A 488 26.93 -13.32 -5.43
C ARG A 488 27.44 -12.31 -4.42
N VAL A 489 27.59 -11.08 -4.83
CA VAL A 489 27.87 -9.96 -3.92
C VAL A 489 26.54 -9.39 -3.42
N ALA A 490 26.40 -9.29 -2.10
CA ALA A 490 25.22 -8.70 -1.46
C ALA A 490 25.05 -7.23 -1.85
N ASN A 491 23.81 -6.85 -2.13
CA ASN A 491 23.41 -5.50 -2.51
C ASN A 491 22.72 -4.74 -1.36
N TYR A 492 22.63 -3.41 -1.50
CA TYR A 492 21.93 -2.53 -0.53
C TYR A 492 20.42 -2.76 -0.49
N ASP A 493 19.84 -3.38 -1.50
CA ASP A 493 18.42 -3.57 -1.74
C ASP A 493 17.85 -4.90 -1.23
N GLY A 494 18.67 -5.76 -0.65
CA GLY A 494 18.26 -7.11 -0.22
C GLY A 494 17.00 -7.14 0.66
N TYR A 495 16.73 -6.07 1.40
CA TYR A 495 15.53 -5.97 2.23
C TYR A 495 14.23 -5.77 1.43
N CYS A 496 14.29 -5.35 0.16
CA CYS A 496 13.13 -5.08 -0.68
C CYS A 496 12.40 -6.33 -1.16
N GLY A 497 13.16 -7.40 -1.46
CA GLY A 497 12.67 -8.57 -2.18
C GLY A 497 11.91 -9.60 -1.35
N ARG A 498 11.29 -10.50 -2.09
CA ARG A 498 10.63 -11.72 -1.60
C ARG A 498 10.52 -12.75 -2.70
N TRP A 499 10.29 -14.00 -2.32
CA TRP A 499 9.94 -15.04 -3.28
C TRP A 499 8.56 -14.79 -3.88
N ASP A 500 8.51 -14.29 -5.10
CA ASP A 500 7.31 -14.00 -5.87
C ASP A 500 7.69 -13.84 -7.34
N LEU A 501 6.72 -13.90 -8.24
CA LEU A 501 6.85 -13.48 -9.63
C LEU A 501 5.47 -13.11 -10.18
N GLN A 502 5.35 -11.91 -10.74
CA GLN A 502 4.16 -11.48 -11.44
C GLN A 502 4.49 -11.12 -12.88
N VAL A 503 3.72 -11.69 -13.80
CA VAL A 503 3.91 -11.47 -15.23
C VAL A 503 2.64 -10.94 -15.88
N LEU A 504 2.80 -10.30 -17.03
CA LEU A 504 1.68 -9.86 -17.85
C LEU A 504 1.02 -11.09 -18.49
N SER A 505 -0.26 -11.27 -18.21
CA SER A 505 -1.04 -12.34 -18.85
C SER A 505 -1.37 -11.95 -20.29
N ARG A 506 -1.40 -12.94 -21.18
CA ARG A 506 -1.95 -12.72 -22.52
C ARG A 506 -3.45 -12.46 -22.43
N ARG A 507 -3.94 -11.51 -23.23
CA ARG A 507 -5.35 -11.09 -23.27
C ARG A 507 -6.32 -12.27 -23.51
N GLU A 508 -5.82 -13.35 -24.12
CA GLU A 508 -6.56 -14.58 -24.41
C GLU A 508 -6.83 -15.44 -23.16
N GLU A 509 -6.01 -15.31 -22.09
CA GLU A 509 -6.11 -16.13 -20.87
C GLU A 509 -7.09 -15.55 -19.85
N THR A 510 -7.25 -14.23 -19.82
CA THR A 510 -8.05 -13.54 -18.79
C THR A 510 -9.22 -12.72 -19.34
N GLY A 511 -9.35 -12.59 -20.67
CA GLY A 511 -10.37 -11.75 -21.32
C GLY A 511 -10.11 -10.23 -21.18
N GLU A 512 -9.39 -9.81 -20.18
CA GLU A 512 -8.86 -8.45 -19.96
C GLU A 512 -7.37 -8.58 -19.65
N GLY A 513 -6.50 -7.83 -20.34
CA GLY A 513 -5.07 -7.84 -20.04
C GLY A 513 -4.85 -7.51 -18.54
N GLY A 514 -4.19 -8.39 -17.83
CA GLY A 514 -3.98 -8.28 -16.39
C GLY A 514 -2.67 -8.94 -15.96
N TRP A 515 -2.39 -8.93 -14.67
CA TRP A 515 -1.22 -9.56 -14.07
C TRP A 515 -1.58 -10.90 -13.47
N VAL A 516 -0.71 -11.89 -13.67
CA VAL A 516 -0.84 -13.23 -13.10
C VAL A 516 0.36 -13.52 -12.22
N SER A 517 0.11 -14.03 -11.01
CA SER A 517 1.17 -14.55 -10.16
C SER A 517 1.58 -15.94 -10.61
N VAL A 518 2.86 -16.12 -10.86
CA VAL A 518 3.46 -17.40 -11.22
C VAL A 518 3.86 -18.12 -9.95
N PRO A 519 3.43 -19.37 -9.74
CA PRO A 519 3.88 -20.15 -8.58
C PRO A 519 5.40 -20.32 -8.58
N VAL A 520 6.03 -19.93 -7.47
CA VAL A 520 7.46 -20.19 -7.28
C VAL A 520 7.68 -21.69 -7.17
N PRO A 521 8.59 -22.29 -7.97
CA PRO A 521 8.93 -23.70 -7.85
C PRO A 521 9.45 -24.03 -6.45
N ASN A 522 9.33 -25.29 -6.02
CA ASN A 522 9.81 -25.70 -4.71
C ASN A 522 11.33 -25.50 -4.62
N LEU A 523 11.76 -24.74 -3.61
CA LEU A 523 13.17 -24.63 -3.28
C LEU A 523 13.73 -26.03 -2.92
N PRO A 524 14.96 -26.34 -3.31
CA PRO A 524 15.63 -27.55 -2.86
C PRO A 524 15.69 -27.52 -1.32
N SER A 525 15.38 -28.68 -0.70
CA SER A 525 15.30 -28.85 0.77
C SER A 525 16.67 -28.91 1.41
#